data_1655da0216bb53684a3a2d19b981e226
#
_entry.id   1655da0216bb53684a3a2d19b981e226
#
_cell.length_a   1.000
_cell.length_b   1.000
_cell.length_c   1.000
_cell.angle_alpha   90.00
_cell.angle_beta   90.00
_cell.angle_gamma   90.00
#
_symmetry.space_group_name_H-M   'P 1'
#
loop_
_entity.id
_entity.type
_entity.pdbx_description
1 polymer ?
#
loop_
_entity_poly.entity_id
_entity_poly.type
_entity_poly.pdbx_seq_one_letter_code
_entity_poly.pdbx_strand_id
1 'polypeptide(L)'
;MSILERIHSPADLKALPAGEIPELCAELRSFLVQSLSKTGGHLASNLGAVELTVAIDRVYNTERDRLVFDVGHQSYVHKLLTGRREAFSTLRQFGGIAGFPKPDESVHDAFVAGHASTSISVALGMARARTLMGEDYDVIALIGDGALTGGLAYEGLSDAGQSGEPMVIVLNDNGMSINKNVGGMATLLSKQRVKPGYLHFKRFYRSTVGKAPGLYRILHHIKEHVKDLVLPNNMFDDMGFYYIGPVDGHDEPQLEKMLRWARDLRQPVLLHVVTQKGRGISYTEQAPEKYHGVSSFDPVTGALPASKPDFSHVFGQTLSQLADEDPTIVAITAAMLTGTGLETFAKAHPERLYDVGIAEGHAITMASGMAKQGLKPVAAIYSSFLQRAYDMLIHDTSLQRLHLVLGVDRAGIVGNDGDTHNGCFDISYLSSVPYMRILCPASFAELRAMLRKAVTELEGPIAVRYPRGGEGAYQACSLEPVTIMREGSDLTLLTYGIVINDVLQAAQLLAQQGISAEVVKLAQVAPLEAAPVLASLQKTGRLLAVEDVCAANCIGEQVLSAAEQAGLPMKEARLLNLGSGIIPHGAPDVLKTAYGLDAQAIAAAAQALCANDREKGNG
;
A
#
# COMPACT_ATOMS: atom_id res chain seq x y z
N MET A 1 -9.73 -4.07 -37.22
CA MET A 1 -8.92 -4.58 -36.10
C MET A 1 -8.24 -3.37 -35.52
N SER A 2 -8.41 -3.09 -34.25
CA SER A 2 -7.75 -1.96 -33.58
C SER A 2 -6.23 -2.16 -33.55
N ILE A 3 -5.47 -1.09 -33.30
CA ILE A 3 -4.01 -1.19 -33.18
C ILE A 3 -3.64 -2.05 -31.98
N LEU A 4 -4.32 -1.84 -30.85
CA LEU A 4 -4.12 -2.60 -29.62
C LEU A 4 -4.38 -4.11 -29.80
N GLU A 5 -5.32 -4.50 -30.67
CA GLU A 5 -5.57 -5.91 -31.00
C GLU A 5 -4.42 -6.59 -31.74
N ARG A 6 -3.55 -5.83 -32.39
CA ARG A 6 -2.36 -6.33 -33.11
C ARG A 6 -1.14 -6.51 -32.20
N ILE A 7 -1.20 -6.03 -30.94
CA ILE A 7 -0.08 -6.09 -29.98
C ILE A 7 -0.29 -7.28 -29.04
N HIS A 8 0.56 -8.28 -29.20
CA HIS A 8 0.62 -9.47 -28.35
C HIS A 8 1.94 -9.57 -27.57
N SER A 9 2.93 -8.76 -27.96
CA SER A 9 4.26 -8.74 -27.38
C SER A 9 4.93 -7.36 -27.54
N PRO A 10 6.00 -7.05 -26.78
CA PRO A 10 6.80 -5.86 -26.99
C PRO A 10 7.44 -5.78 -28.40
N ALA A 11 7.64 -6.93 -29.07
CA ALA A 11 8.14 -6.95 -30.44
C ALA A 11 7.13 -6.33 -31.42
N ASP A 12 5.85 -6.64 -31.27
CA ASP A 12 4.78 -6.06 -32.08
C ASP A 12 4.70 -4.54 -31.88
N LEU A 13 4.81 -4.08 -30.63
CA LEU A 13 4.85 -2.66 -30.29
C LEU A 13 6.02 -1.95 -30.97
N LYS A 14 7.23 -2.55 -30.96
CA LYS A 14 8.42 -1.98 -31.57
C LYS A 14 8.34 -1.92 -33.09
N ALA A 15 7.57 -2.82 -33.70
CA ALA A 15 7.35 -2.86 -35.14
C ALA A 15 6.32 -1.81 -35.63
N LEU A 16 5.54 -1.19 -34.74
CA LEU A 16 4.55 -0.18 -35.11
C LEU A 16 5.22 1.08 -35.69
N PRO A 17 4.68 1.61 -36.80
CA PRO A 17 5.06 2.93 -37.30
C PRO A 17 4.80 4.03 -36.27
N ALA A 18 5.71 5.00 -36.17
CA ALA A 18 5.57 6.13 -35.26
C ALA A 18 4.23 6.91 -35.41
N GLY A 19 3.70 6.94 -36.64
CA GLY A 19 2.40 7.60 -36.90
C GLY A 19 1.18 6.90 -36.27
N GLU A 20 1.28 5.63 -35.91
CA GLU A 20 0.18 4.86 -35.27
C GLU A 20 0.21 4.98 -33.73
N ILE A 21 1.29 5.47 -33.14
CA ILE A 21 1.44 5.53 -31.67
C ILE A 21 0.40 6.45 -30.98
N PRO A 22 0.04 7.63 -31.51
CA PRO A 22 -1.00 8.45 -30.90
C PRO A 22 -2.38 7.75 -30.84
N GLU A 23 -2.73 6.99 -31.88
CA GLU A 23 -3.96 6.21 -31.92
C GLU A 23 -3.91 5.05 -30.92
N LEU A 24 -2.79 4.32 -30.84
CA LEU A 24 -2.57 3.29 -29.80
C LEU A 24 -2.76 3.85 -28.40
N CYS A 25 -2.19 5.03 -28.10
CA CYS A 25 -2.35 5.67 -26.80
C CYS A 25 -3.82 6.00 -26.48
N ALA A 26 -4.60 6.40 -27.47
CA ALA A 26 -6.04 6.63 -27.34
C ALA A 26 -6.82 5.33 -27.09
N GLU A 27 -6.50 4.25 -27.82
CA GLU A 27 -7.09 2.94 -27.64
C GLU A 27 -6.75 2.34 -26.25
N LEU A 28 -5.52 2.48 -25.77
CA LEU A 28 -5.10 2.07 -24.43
C LEU A 28 -5.92 2.76 -23.35
N ARG A 29 -6.14 4.08 -23.46
CA ARG A 29 -7.00 4.82 -22.51
C ARG A 29 -8.43 4.33 -22.53
N SER A 30 -9.00 4.14 -23.72
CA SER A 30 -10.37 3.61 -23.89
C SER A 30 -10.50 2.22 -23.26
N PHE A 31 -9.54 1.34 -23.52
CA PHE A 31 -9.52 -0.02 -22.94
C PHE A 31 -9.44 0.02 -21.42
N LEU A 32 -8.55 0.85 -20.85
CA LEU A 32 -8.41 1.00 -19.39
C LEU A 32 -9.74 1.47 -18.75
N VAL A 33 -10.40 2.48 -19.31
CA VAL A 33 -11.68 2.97 -18.79
C VAL A 33 -12.73 1.86 -18.82
N GLN A 34 -12.86 1.15 -19.95
CA GLN A 34 -13.86 0.08 -20.11
C GLN A 34 -13.59 -1.12 -19.21
N SER A 35 -12.33 -1.53 -19.04
CA SER A 35 -11.97 -2.64 -18.18
C SER A 35 -12.14 -2.30 -16.72
N LEU A 36 -11.55 -1.16 -16.27
CA LEU A 36 -11.57 -0.77 -14.87
C LEU A 36 -12.94 -0.31 -14.39
N SER A 37 -13.83 0.11 -15.29
CA SER A 37 -15.24 0.35 -14.94
C SER A 37 -15.94 -0.89 -14.39
N LYS A 38 -15.46 -2.08 -14.73
CA LYS A 38 -16.00 -3.38 -14.28
C LYS A 38 -15.22 -3.98 -13.12
N THR A 39 -13.88 -4.02 -13.25
CA THR A 39 -13.01 -4.70 -12.28
C THR A 39 -12.59 -3.80 -11.11
N GLY A 40 -12.71 -2.48 -11.26
CA GLY A 40 -12.02 -1.52 -10.42
C GLY A 40 -10.51 -1.51 -10.68
N GLY A 41 -9.77 -0.69 -9.96
CA GLY A 41 -8.30 -0.60 -10.06
C GLY A 41 -7.78 0.84 -10.02
N HIS A 42 -6.51 1.03 -10.39
CA HIS A 42 -5.84 2.34 -10.35
C HIS A 42 -5.99 3.06 -11.70
N LEU A 43 -7.05 3.86 -11.85
CA LEU A 43 -7.39 4.46 -13.16
C LEU A 43 -6.51 5.68 -13.48
N ALA A 44 -6.57 6.72 -12.65
CA ALA A 44 -5.96 8.02 -12.99
C ALA A 44 -4.44 7.95 -13.16
N SER A 45 -3.76 7.11 -12.37
CA SER A 45 -2.30 6.91 -12.46
C SER A 45 -1.89 6.27 -13.79
N ASN A 46 -2.65 5.27 -14.25
CA ASN A 46 -2.40 4.61 -15.54
C ASN A 46 -2.70 5.53 -16.73
N LEU A 47 -3.81 6.27 -16.69
CA LEU A 47 -4.15 7.23 -17.76
C LEU A 47 -3.08 8.31 -17.93
N GLY A 48 -2.44 8.74 -16.84
CA GLY A 48 -1.37 9.73 -16.85
C GLY A 48 -0.02 9.20 -17.37
N ALA A 49 0.20 7.89 -17.37
CA ALA A 49 1.48 7.28 -17.70
C ALA A 49 1.49 6.54 -19.08
N VAL A 50 0.46 6.70 -19.91
CA VAL A 50 0.30 5.93 -21.14
C VAL A 50 1.47 6.14 -22.10
N GLU A 51 1.75 7.38 -22.53
CA GLU A 51 2.84 7.69 -23.47
C GLU A 51 4.21 7.34 -22.88
N LEU A 52 4.40 7.59 -21.59
CA LEU A 52 5.65 7.25 -20.90
C LEU A 52 5.91 5.74 -20.90
N THR A 53 4.90 4.93 -20.61
CA THR A 53 5.03 3.47 -20.61
C THR A 53 5.24 2.93 -22.01
N VAL A 54 4.51 3.43 -23.00
CA VAL A 54 4.71 3.09 -24.43
C VAL A 54 6.16 3.39 -24.85
N ALA A 55 6.68 4.57 -24.53
CA ALA A 55 8.04 4.96 -24.87
C ALA A 55 9.10 4.06 -24.19
N ILE A 56 8.89 3.69 -22.91
CA ILE A 56 9.78 2.76 -22.19
C ILE A 56 9.79 1.40 -22.89
N ASP A 57 8.63 0.78 -23.15
CA ASP A 57 8.52 -0.55 -23.76
C ASP A 57 8.99 -0.58 -25.22
N ARG A 58 9.01 0.57 -25.92
CA ARG A 58 9.61 0.69 -27.27
C ARG A 58 11.14 0.81 -27.24
N VAL A 59 11.70 1.42 -26.17
CA VAL A 59 13.16 1.65 -26.07
C VAL A 59 13.89 0.46 -25.47
N TYR A 60 13.33 -0.16 -24.43
CA TYR A 60 13.95 -1.25 -23.69
C TYR A 60 13.39 -2.62 -24.09
N ASN A 61 14.16 -3.67 -23.87
CA ASN A 61 13.72 -5.05 -24.03
C ASN A 61 13.48 -5.66 -22.66
N THR A 62 12.27 -5.55 -22.15
CA THR A 62 11.92 -5.95 -20.77
C THR A 62 12.01 -7.46 -20.50
N GLU A 63 12.21 -8.32 -21.51
CA GLU A 63 12.63 -9.71 -21.29
C GLU A 63 14.07 -9.81 -20.76
N ARG A 64 14.93 -8.91 -21.22
CA ARG A 64 16.35 -8.85 -20.86
C ARG A 64 16.63 -7.74 -19.86
N ASP A 65 16.14 -6.54 -20.14
CA ASP A 65 16.35 -5.36 -19.34
C ASP A 65 15.46 -5.40 -18.08
N ARG A 66 15.85 -4.71 -17.03
CA ARG A 66 15.16 -4.71 -15.75
C ARG A 66 14.39 -3.42 -15.56
N LEU A 67 13.08 -3.46 -15.82
CA LEU A 67 12.17 -2.36 -15.53
C LEU A 67 11.57 -2.57 -14.12
N VAL A 68 11.95 -1.71 -13.18
CA VAL A 68 11.47 -1.73 -11.79
C VAL A 68 10.48 -0.59 -11.58
N PHE A 69 9.24 -0.92 -11.32
CA PHE A 69 8.20 0.05 -10.97
C PHE A 69 8.24 0.37 -9.47
N ASP A 70 8.13 1.65 -9.12
CA ASP A 70 7.83 2.05 -7.73
C ASP A 70 6.33 2.02 -7.50
N VAL A 71 5.87 1.44 -6.40
CA VAL A 71 4.48 1.08 -6.14
C VAL A 71 3.93 0.10 -7.18
N GLY A 72 4.02 0.43 -8.47
CA GLY A 72 3.58 -0.40 -9.58
C GLY A 72 2.07 -0.31 -9.91
N HIS A 73 1.33 0.56 -9.23
CA HIS A 73 -0.10 0.80 -9.52
C HIS A 73 -0.35 1.44 -10.90
N GLN A 74 0.68 1.97 -11.57
CA GLN A 74 0.68 2.54 -12.92
C GLN A 74 1.15 1.55 -14.00
N SER A 75 1.22 0.24 -13.71
CA SER A 75 1.78 -0.77 -14.62
C SER A 75 0.79 -1.39 -15.61
N TYR A 76 -0.47 -0.97 -15.63
CA TYR A 76 -1.49 -1.63 -16.44
C TYR A 76 -1.24 -1.52 -17.94
N VAL A 77 -0.72 -0.37 -18.40
CA VAL A 77 -0.31 -0.20 -19.80
C VAL A 77 0.82 -1.19 -20.16
N HIS A 78 1.81 -1.35 -19.29
CA HIS A 78 2.88 -2.35 -19.46
C HIS A 78 2.30 -3.77 -19.53
N LYS A 79 1.34 -4.13 -18.65
CA LYS A 79 0.66 -5.43 -18.73
C LYS A 79 -0.05 -5.65 -20.06
N LEU A 80 -0.70 -4.62 -20.61
CA LEU A 80 -1.38 -4.69 -21.91
C LEU A 80 -0.38 -4.90 -23.05
N LEU A 81 0.74 -4.18 -23.04
CA LEU A 81 1.76 -4.23 -24.10
C LEU A 81 2.63 -5.48 -24.03
N THR A 82 2.60 -6.22 -22.92
CA THR A 82 3.34 -7.47 -22.68
C THR A 82 2.45 -8.71 -22.72
N GLY A 83 1.33 -8.66 -23.47
CA GLY A 83 0.52 -9.83 -23.82
C GLY A 83 -0.56 -10.23 -22.84
N ARG A 84 -0.83 -9.46 -21.77
CA ARG A 84 -1.84 -9.79 -20.73
C ARG A 84 -3.22 -9.18 -20.97
N ARG A 85 -3.51 -8.66 -22.17
CA ARG A 85 -4.78 -7.99 -22.50
C ARG A 85 -6.01 -8.83 -22.22
N GLU A 86 -6.01 -10.09 -22.62
CA GLU A 86 -7.16 -10.99 -22.46
C GLU A 86 -7.46 -11.29 -20.99
N ALA A 87 -6.42 -11.34 -20.16
CA ALA A 87 -6.52 -11.58 -18.74
C ALA A 87 -7.07 -10.39 -17.93
N PHE A 88 -7.23 -9.20 -18.54
CA PHE A 88 -7.71 -7.99 -17.82
C PHE A 88 -9.11 -8.13 -17.23
N SER A 89 -9.95 -9.04 -17.75
CA SER A 89 -11.24 -9.36 -17.14
C SER A 89 -11.13 -9.95 -15.74
N THR A 90 -9.95 -10.50 -15.39
CA THR A 90 -9.65 -11.11 -14.09
C THR A 90 -8.75 -10.24 -13.21
N LEU A 91 -8.50 -8.99 -13.61
CA LEU A 91 -7.63 -8.06 -12.88
C LEU A 91 -8.09 -7.91 -11.44
N ARG A 92 -7.18 -8.15 -10.47
CA ARG A 92 -7.40 -8.03 -9.02
C ARG A 92 -8.45 -9.02 -8.46
N GLN A 93 -8.81 -10.06 -9.22
CA GLN A 93 -9.68 -11.14 -8.76
C GLN A 93 -8.85 -12.35 -8.31
N PHE A 94 -9.35 -13.11 -7.37
CA PHE A 94 -8.69 -14.31 -6.86
C PHE A 94 -8.37 -15.29 -8.01
N GLY A 95 -7.09 -15.69 -8.12
CA GLY A 95 -6.61 -16.53 -9.21
C GLY A 95 -6.43 -15.81 -10.57
N GLY A 96 -6.73 -14.50 -10.65
CA GLY A 96 -6.51 -13.67 -11.82
C GLY A 96 -5.18 -12.91 -11.78
N ILE A 97 -5.02 -11.90 -12.68
CA ILE A 97 -3.82 -11.07 -12.71
C ILE A 97 -3.83 -10.02 -11.60
N ALA A 98 -2.65 -9.77 -11.02
CA ALA A 98 -2.44 -8.78 -9.95
C ALA A 98 -2.57 -7.35 -10.44
N GLY A 99 -2.94 -6.45 -9.52
CA GLY A 99 -2.95 -5.00 -9.76
C GLY A 99 -1.57 -4.34 -9.77
N PHE A 100 -0.50 -5.12 -9.59
CA PHE A 100 0.90 -4.68 -9.52
C PHE A 100 1.78 -5.60 -10.36
N PRO A 101 3.03 -5.20 -10.72
CA PRO A 101 3.99 -6.08 -11.36
C PRO A 101 4.27 -7.31 -10.50
N LYS A 102 4.33 -8.48 -11.16
CA LYS A 102 4.57 -9.76 -10.50
C LYS A 102 5.38 -10.68 -11.42
N PRO A 103 6.62 -11.04 -11.06
CA PRO A 103 7.49 -11.91 -11.87
C PRO A 103 6.86 -13.26 -12.21
N ASP A 104 6.03 -13.81 -11.31
CA ASP A 104 5.32 -15.08 -11.56
C ASP A 104 4.26 -14.97 -12.66
N GLU A 105 3.82 -13.76 -13.03
CA GLU A 105 2.86 -13.54 -14.11
C GLU A 105 3.53 -13.34 -15.47
N SER A 106 4.71 -12.74 -15.49
CA SER A 106 5.38 -12.39 -16.74
C SER A 106 6.88 -12.18 -16.55
N VAL A 107 7.66 -12.65 -17.51
CA VAL A 107 9.13 -12.39 -17.58
C VAL A 107 9.46 -10.90 -17.76
N HIS A 108 8.48 -10.09 -18.16
CA HIS A 108 8.61 -8.64 -18.33
C HIS A 108 8.50 -7.87 -17.00
N ASP A 109 8.02 -8.50 -15.93
CA ASP A 109 7.92 -7.92 -14.59
C ASP A 109 9.19 -8.26 -13.80
N ALA A 110 10.18 -7.38 -13.80
CA ALA A 110 11.50 -7.66 -13.22
C ALA A 110 11.49 -7.85 -11.70
N PHE A 111 10.54 -7.24 -10.99
CA PHE A 111 10.44 -7.30 -9.52
C PHE A 111 9.01 -7.08 -9.04
N VAL A 112 8.67 -7.67 -7.89
CA VAL A 112 7.39 -7.41 -7.23
C VAL A 112 7.32 -5.97 -6.77
N ALA A 113 6.20 -5.30 -7.00
CA ALA A 113 5.93 -3.97 -6.50
C ALA A 113 4.63 -3.92 -5.70
N GLY A 114 4.38 -2.82 -4.99
CA GLY A 114 3.20 -2.58 -4.13
C GLY A 114 3.45 -1.47 -3.14
N HIS A 115 4.59 -1.48 -2.46
CA HIS A 115 4.99 -0.43 -1.52
C HIS A 115 5.87 0.61 -2.19
N ALA A 116 5.70 1.89 -1.79
CA ALA A 116 6.44 3.01 -2.36
C ALA A 116 7.92 3.06 -1.93
N SER A 117 8.73 3.80 -2.69
CA SER A 117 10.09 4.23 -2.37
C SER A 117 11.17 3.14 -2.45
N THR A 118 10.85 1.93 -2.96
CA THR A 118 11.78 0.80 -3.00
C THR A 118 12.52 0.66 -4.33
N SER A 119 11.98 1.21 -5.43
CA SER A 119 12.41 0.94 -6.79
C SER A 119 13.88 1.29 -7.06
N ILE A 120 14.36 2.41 -6.51
CA ILE A 120 15.75 2.88 -6.75
C ILE A 120 16.74 1.91 -6.12
N SER A 121 16.52 1.50 -4.88
CA SER A 121 17.38 0.54 -4.17
C SER A 121 17.39 -0.82 -4.85
N VAL A 122 16.22 -1.31 -5.30
CA VAL A 122 16.11 -2.57 -6.07
C VAL A 122 16.87 -2.47 -7.39
N ALA A 123 16.65 -1.39 -8.16
CA ALA A 123 17.33 -1.17 -9.43
C ALA A 123 18.85 -1.04 -9.28
N LEU A 124 19.33 -0.35 -8.24
CA LEU A 124 20.76 -0.27 -7.95
C LEU A 124 21.35 -1.65 -7.61
N GLY A 125 20.64 -2.45 -6.82
CA GLY A 125 21.04 -3.84 -6.55
C GLY A 125 21.17 -4.67 -7.83
N MET A 126 20.23 -4.55 -8.76
CA MET A 126 20.26 -5.22 -10.07
C MET A 126 21.40 -4.70 -10.95
N ALA A 127 21.66 -3.38 -10.96
CA ALA A 127 22.77 -2.78 -11.72
C ALA A 127 24.13 -3.28 -11.22
N ARG A 128 24.35 -3.32 -9.93
CA ARG A 128 25.56 -3.89 -9.29
C ARG A 128 25.73 -5.38 -9.60
N ALA A 129 24.64 -6.16 -9.52
CA ALA A 129 24.67 -7.58 -9.87
C ALA A 129 25.08 -7.78 -11.34
N ARG A 130 24.47 -7.02 -12.27
CA ARG A 130 24.87 -7.02 -13.70
C ARG A 130 26.37 -6.79 -13.87
N THR A 131 26.90 -5.75 -13.23
CA THR A 131 28.32 -5.39 -13.35
C THR A 131 29.24 -6.47 -12.78
N LEU A 132 28.93 -7.02 -11.61
CA LEU A 132 29.70 -8.08 -10.96
C LEU A 132 29.64 -9.41 -11.72
N MET A 133 28.52 -9.72 -12.35
CA MET A 133 28.34 -10.95 -13.13
C MET A 133 28.83 -10.83 -14.58
N GLY A 134 29.22 -9.62 -15.01
CA GLY A 134 29.63 -9.34 -16.39
C GLY A 134 28.49 -9.49 -17.41
N GLU A 135 27.25 -9.27 -16.97
CA GLU A 135 26.07 -9.31 -17.83
C GLU A 135 25.84 -7.97 -18.54
N ASP A 136 25.06 -8.00 -19.63
CA ASP A 136 24.77 -6.82 -20.46
C ASP A 136 23.27 -6.63 -20.61
N TYR A 137 22.63 -6.06 -19.57
CA TYR A 137 21.23 -5.59 -19.60
C TYR A 137 21.13 -4.18 -19.03
N ASP A 138 20.12 -3.45 -19.48
CA ASP A 138 19.83 -2.13 -18.94
C ASP A 138 18.95 -2.22 -17.69
N VAL A 139 19.08 -1.24 -16.77
CA VAL A 139 18.31 -1.17 -15.55
C VAL A 139 17.60 0.18 -15.48
N ILE A 140 16.27 0.13 -15.31
CA ILE A 140 15.40 1.29 -15.28
C ILE A 140 14.52 1.24 -14.02
N ALA A 141 14.52 2.32 -13.22
CA ALA A 141 13.56 2.52 -12.16
C ALA A 141 12.54 3.58 -12.57
N LEU A 142 11.25 3.26 -12.50
CA LEU A 142 10.16 4.23 -12.72
C LEU A 142 9.54 4.58 -11.38
N ILE A 143 9.81 5.80 -10.88
CA ILE A 143 9.35 6.29 -9.59
C ILE A 143 8.47 7.53 -9.76
N GLY A 144 7.38 7.59 -9.00
CA GLY A 144 6.54 8.79 -8.89
C GLY A 144 7.10 9.82 -7.91
N ASP A 145 6.79 11.09 -8.12
CA ASP A 145 7.18 12.20 -7.25
C ASP A 145 6.65 12.07 -5.82
N GLY A 146 5.48 11.45 -5.63
CA GLY A 146 4.96 11.08 -4.31
C GLY A 146 5.83 10.05 -3.60
N ALA A 147 6.24 8.98 -4.29
CA ALA A 147 7.09 7.94 -3.74
C ALA A 147 8.52 8.45 -3.43
N LEU A 148 8.96 9.49 -4.13
CA LEU A 148 10.24 10.15 -3.88
C LEU A 148 10.27 10.89 -2.52
N THR A 149 9.14 11.09 -1.84
CA THR A 149 9.09 11.69 -0.50
C THR A 149 9.51 10.72 0.60
N GLY A 150 9.60 9.42 0.34
CA GLY A 150 10.00 8.41 1.33
C GLY A 150 11.50 8.35 1.58
N GLY A 151 11.89 8.10 2.83
CA GLY A 151 13.31 8.07 3.25
C GLY A 151 14.16 7.09 2.45
N LEU A 152 13.66 5.86 2.22
CA LEU A 152 14.37 4.84 1.45
C LEU A 152 14.70 5.27 0.01
N ALA A 153 13.85 6.11 -0.62
CA ALA A 153 14.16 6.67 -1.93
C ALA A 153 15.36 7.62 -1.88
N TYR A 154 15.51 8.41 -0.82
CA TYR A 154 16.69 9.27 -0.62
C TYR A 154 17.95 8.47 -0.36
N GLU A 155 17.87 7.42 0.44
CA GLU A 155 18.99 6.50 0.69
C GLU A 155 19.42 5.86 -0.63
N GLY A 156 18.47 5.36 -1.42
CA GLY A 156 18.71 4.80 -2.75
C GLY A 156 19.31 5.80 -3.73
N LEU A 157 18.82 7.05 -3.76
CA LEU A 157 19.39 8.13 -4.58
C LEU A 157 20.82 8.45 -4.17
N SER A 158 21.09 8.61 -2.87
CA SER A 158 22.43 8.94 -2.37
C SER A 158 23.46 7.89 -2.79
N ASP A 159 23.14 6.61 -2.63
CA ASP A 159 24.04 5.51 -2.99
C ASP A 159 24.14 5.35 -4.54
N ALA A 160 23.03 5.43 -5.28
CA ALA A 160 23.03 5.29 -6.73
C ALA A 160 23.84 6.39 -7.43
N GLY A 161 23.71 7.64 -7.00
CA GLY A 161 24.45 8.76 -7.57
C GLY A 161 25.95 8.65 -7.40
N GLN A 162 26.43 8.12 -6.26
CA GLN A 162 27.86 7.90 -6.00
C GLN A 162 28.41 6.62 -6.63
N SER A 163 27.53 5.66 -6.95
CA SER A 163 27.96 4.31 -7.36
C SER A 163 28.68 4.28 -8.72
N GLY A 164 28.36 5.22 -9.60
CA GLY A 164 28.81 5.18 -11.01
C GLY A 164 28.14 4.08 -11.85
N GLU A 165 27.22 3.28 -11.28
CA GLU A 165 26.55 2.19 -11.97
C GLU A 165 25.63 2.73 -13.07
N PRO A 166 25.77 2.27 -14.33
CA PRO A 166 24.86 2.63 -15.40
C PRO A 166 23.43 2.19 -15.10
N MET A 167 22.56 3.16 -14.80
CA MET A 167 21.12 2.95 -14.59
C MET A 167 20.34 4.21 -14.92
N VAL A 168 19.08 4.08 -15.24
CA VAL A 168 18.18 5.21 -15.52
C VAL A 168 17.06 5.24 -14.50
N ILE A 169 16.96 6.34 -13.76
CA ILE A 169 15.82 6.62 -12.88
C ILE A 169 14.89 7.56 -13.66
N VAL A 170 13.69 7.09 -13.96
CA VAL A 170 12.62 7.89 -14.58
C VAL A 170 11.74 8.42 -13.46
N LEU A 171 11.87 9.71 -13.18
CA LEU A 171 11.01 10.42 -12.22
C LEU A 171 9.76 10.91 -12.94
N ASN A 172 8.63 10.24 -12.68
CA ASN A 172 7.30 10.64 -13.18
C ASN A 172 6.68 11.66 -12.24
N ASP A 173 6.79 12.93 -12.60
CA ASP A 173 6.33 14.07 -11.79
C ASP A 173 4.97 14.58 -12.27
N ASN A 174 3.91 14.28 -11.51
CA ASN A 174 2.57 14.80 -11.76
C ASN A 174 2.03 15.70 -10.63
N GLY A 175 2.83 15.95 -9.58
CA GLY A 175 2.48 16.78 -8.43
C GLY A 175 1.58 16.13 -7.39
N MET A 176 1.34 14.83 -7.53
CA MET A 176 0.35 14.13 -6.71
C MET A 176 0.83 12.73 -6.32
N SER A 177 0.56 12.36 -5.06
CA SER A 177 0.45 10.97 -4.63
C SER A 177 -1.02 10.50 -4.77
N ILE A 178 -1.72 10.18 -3.68
CA ILE A 178 -3.20 10.14 -3.71
C ILE A 178 -3.71 11.57 -3.80
N ASN A 179 -3.33 12.44 -2.84
CA ASN A 179 -3.59 13.88 -2.83
C ASN A 179 -2.39 14.67 -3.38
N LYS A 180 -2.43 16.00 -3.33
CA LYS A 180 -1.27 16.84 -3.68
C LYS A 180 -0.09 16.53 -2.78
N ASN A 181 1.10 16.44 -3.37
CA ASN A 181 2.31 16.17 -2.62
C ASN A 181 2.65 17.31 -1.65
N VAL A 182 3.19 16.93 -0.50
CA VAL A 182 3.61 17.86 0.57
C VAL A 182 5.12 17.83 0.76
N GLY A 183 5.66 18.82 1.46
CA GLY A 183 7.07 18.87 1.87
C GLY A 183 8.01 19.59 0.90
N GLY A 184 9.29 19.63 1.29
CA GLY A 184 10.34 20.37 0.59
C GLY A 184 10.63 19.83 -0.81
N MET A 185 10.56 18.52 -1.01
CA MET A 185 10.77 17.89 -2.32
C MET A 185 9.68 18.29 -3.31
N ALA A 186 8.41 18.25 -2.92
CA ALA A 186 7.31 18.72 -3.77
C ALA A 186 7.48 20.17 -4.17
N THR A 187 7.93 21.02 -3.24
CA THR A 187 8.25 22.43 -3.51
C THR A 187 9.43 22.57 -4.47
N LEU A 188 10.48 21.77 -4.32
CA LEU A 188 11.64 21.78 -5.21
C LEU A 188 11.24 21.41 -6.64
N LEU A 189 10.51 20.31 -6.82
CA LEU A 189 10.06 19.83 -8.14
C LEU A 189 9.12 20.85 -8.80
N SER A 190 8.19 21.45 -8.05
CA SER A 190 7.29 22.49 -8.58
C SER A 190 8.05 23.71 -9.11
N LYS A 191 9.13 24.13 -8.45
CA LYS A 191 10.01 25.21 -8.92
C LYS A 191 10.75 24.85 -10.21
N GLN A 192 11.13 23.59 -10.40
CA GLN A 192 11.80 23.15 -11.61
C GLN A 192 10.86 23.12 -12.83
N ARG A 193 9.58 22.80 -12.64
CA ARG A 193 8.56 22.85 -13.70
C ARG A 193 8.39 24.24 -14.32
N VAL A 194 8.62 25.32 -13.57
CA VAL A 194 8.28 26.71 -13.92
C VAL A 194 9.49 27.55 -14.37
N LYS A 195 10.73 27.02 -14.39
CA LYS A 195 11.94 27.81 -14.74
C LYS A 195 11.90 28.31 -16.18
N PRO A 196 11.98 29.66 -16.43
CA PRO A 196 11.96 30.25 -17.79
C PRO A 196 13.13 29.82 -18.68
N GLY A 197 14.27 29.45 -18.10
CA GLY A 197 15.45 28.97 -18.83
C GLY A 197 15.20 27.69 -19.65
N TYR A 198 14.27 26.84 -19.24
CA TYR A 198 13.87 25.63 -19.97
C TYR A 198 13.18 25.97 -21.31
N LEU A 199 12.31 26.95 -21.34
CA LEU A 199 11.62 27.36 -22.58
C LEU A 199 12.59 28.01 -23.57
N HIS A 200 13.62 28.73 -23.10
CA HIS A 200 14.69 29.29 -23.94
C HIS A 200 15.65 28.19 -24.44
N PHE A 201 16.01 27.24 -23.61
CA PHE A 201 16.82 26.07 -23.99
C PHE A 201 16.11 25.21 -25.03
N LYS A 202 14.80 24.97 -24.90
CA LYS A 202 13.96 24.25 -25.87
C LYS A 202 13.96 24.94 -27.25
N ARG A 203 13.90 26.27 -27.30
CA ARG A 203 13.99 27.05 -28.55
C ARG A 203 15.40 27.02 -29.15
N PHE A 204 16.42 27.21 -28.35
CA PHE A 204 17.83 27.20 -28.78
C PHE A 204 18.26 25.82 -29.32
N TYR A 205 17.88 24.73 -28.61
CA TYR A 205 18.19 23.38 -29.01
C TYR A 205 17.52 22.98 -30.33
N ARG A 206 16.24 23.33 -30.51
CA ARG A 206 15.53 23.09 -31.79
C ARG A 206 16.15 23.86 -32.98
N SER A 207 16.70 25.04 -32.76
CA SER A 207 17.26 25.86 -33.82
C SER A 207 18.70 25.51 -34.21
N THR A 208 19.50 24.90 -33.32
CA THR A 208 20.96 24.81 -33.48
C THR A 208 21.47 23.38 -33.70
N VAL A 209 20.93 22.38 -33.00
CA VAL A 209 21.48 21.00 -33.02
C VAL A 209 21.03 20.19 -34.25
N GLY A 210 19.97 20.60 -34.93
CA GLY A 210 19.50 19.93 -36.16
C GLY A 210 20.32 20.12 -37.41
N LYS A 211 21.36 20.98 -37.39
CA LYS A 211 22.02 21.45 -38.66
C LYS A 211 23.54 21.26 -38.80
N ALA A 212 24.27 20.78 -37.75
CA ALA A 212 25.75 20.65 -37.92
C ALA A 212 26.38 19.60 -36.96
N PRO A 213 26.71 18.38 -37.43
CA PRO A 213 27.32 17.32 -36.60
C PRO A 213 28.75 17.60 -36.10
N GLY A 214 29.51 18.48 -36.76
CA GLY A 214 30.88 18.81 -36.38
C GLY A 214 31.05 19.79 -35.22
N LEU A 215 30.03 20.62 -34.98
CA LEU A 215 30.00 21.60 -33.88
C LEU A 215 29.69 20.96 -32.52
N TYR A 216 29.15 19.77 -32.53
CA TYR A 216 28.74 18.99 -31.35
C TYR A 216 29.90 18.66 -30.41
N ARG A 217 31.07 18.27 -30.94
CA ARG A 217 32.23 17.88 -30.12
C ARG A 217 32.94 19.06 -29.47
N ILE A 218 32.97 20.21 -30.10
CA ILE A 218 33.60 21.44 -29.54
C ILE A 218 32.69 22.09 -28.49
N LEU A 219 31.37 22.10 -28.72
CA LEU A 219 30.40 22.60 -27.77
C LEU A 219 30.28 21.73 -26.50
N HIS A 220 30.62 20.43 -26.62
CA HIS A 220 30.57 19.53 -25.47
C HIS A 220 31.63 19.87 -24.41
N HIS A 221 32.85 20.19 -24.80
CA HIS A 221 33.94 20.58 -23.86
C HIS A 221 33.76 21.98 -23.28
N ILE A 222 33.20 22.92 -24.07
CA ILE A 222 32.93 24.29 -23.58
C ILE A 222 31.68 24.29 -22.69
N LYS A 223 30.74 23.35 -22.90
CA LYS A 223 29.47 23.26 -22.19
C LYS A 223 29.64 22.86 -20.70
N GLU A 224 30.62 22.03 -20.36
CA GLU A 224 30.87 21.67 -18.95
C GLU A 224 31.30 22.89 -18.13
N HIS A 225 32.19 23.72 -18.64
CA HIS A 225 32.65 24.93 -17.93
C HIS A 225 31.66 26.11 -17.96
N VAL A 226 30.77 26.17 -18.96
CA VAL A 226 29.76 27.23 -19.09
C VAL A 226 28.47 26.84 -18.37
N LYS A 227 28.15 25.54 -18.25
CA LYS A 227 26.99 25.03 -17.54
C LYS A 227 27.05 25.43 -16.06
N ASP A 228 28.20 25.27 -15.43
CA ASP A 228 28.41 25.58 -14.00
C ASP A 228 28.34 27.09 -13.69
N LEU A 229 28.56 27.95 -14.71
CA LEU A 229 28.51 29.41 -14.56
C LEU A 229 27.11 30.02 -14.82
N VAL A 230 26.23 29.32 -15.55
CA VAL A 230 24.98 29.91 -16.08
C VAL A 230 23.71 29.23 -15.55
N LEU A 231 23.80 27.95 -15.13
CA LEU A 231 22.67 27.24 -14.56
C LEU A 231 23.05 26.77 -13.16
N PRO A 232 22.32 27.17 -12.10
CA PRO A 232 22.56 26.60 -10.78
C PRO A 232 22.31 25.10 -10.84
N ASN A 233 23.28 24.31 -10.32
CA ASN A 233 23.15 22.88 -10.14
C ASN A 233 21.83 22.56 -9.44
N ASN A 234 21.21 21.47 -9.80
CA ASN A 234 20.07 20.98 -9.06
C ASN A 234 20.55 19.89 -8.09
N MET A 235 19.72 19.56 -7.11
CA MET A 235 20.02 18.57 -6.08
C MET A 235 20.49 17.22 -6.67
N PHE A 236 19.96 16.81 -7.81
CA PHE A 236 20.30 15.51 -8.43
C PHE A 236 21.68 15.54 -9.08
N ASP A 237 22.07 16.67 -9.69
CA ASP A 237 23.44 16.87 -10.19
C ASP A 237 24.45 16.81 -9.01
N ASP A 238 24.12 17.46 -7.88
CA ASP A 238 24.96 17.46 -6.67
C ASP A 238 25.07 16.07 -6.03
N MET A 239 24.05 15.21 -6.21
CA MET A 239 24.08 13.81 -5.75
C MET A 239 24.84 12.88 -6.71
N GLY A 240 25.34 13.36 -7.86
CA GLY A 240 26.14 12.59 -8.81
C GLY A 240 25.37 12.00 -10.00
N PHE A 241 24.09 12.39 -10.21
CA PHE A 241 23.34 11.99 -11.39
C PHE A 241 23.58 12.92 -12.57
N TYR A 242 23.54 12.36 -13.76
CA TYR A 242 23.32 13.16 -14.96
C TYR A 242 21.82 13.47 -15.08
N TYR A 243 21.44 14.70 -14.78
CA TYR A 243 20.04 15.12 -14.80
C TYR A 243 19.58 15.50 -16.21
N ILE A 244 18.48 14.90 -16.67
CA ILE A 244 17.79 15.22 -17.91
C ILE A 244 16.37 15.68 -17.60
N GLY A 245 16.00 16.87 -18.00
CA GLY A 245 14.62 17.31 -17.85
C GLY A 245 14.44 18.76 -17.39
N PRO A 246 13.18 19.13 -17.05
CA PRO A 246 11.96 18.33 -17.19
C PRO A 246 11.55 18.12 -18.66
N VAL A 247 11.04 16.91 -18.97
CA VAL A 247 10.56 16.50 -20.30
C VAL A 247 9.04 16.37 -20.26
N ASP A 248 8.36 16.71 -21.37
CA ASP A 248 6.92 16.50 -21.50
C ASP A 248 6.61 15.00 -21.59
N GLY A 249 5.92 14.46 -20.60
CA GLY A 249 5.57 13.07 -20.49
C GLY A 249 4.46 12.61 -21.46
N HIS A 250 3.91 13.53 -22.26
CA HIS A 250 2.90 13.25 -23.27
C HIS A 250 3.41 13.48 -24.72
N ASP A 251 4.70 13.82 -24.88
CA ASP A 251 5.40 13.89 -26.17
C ASP A 251 6.19 12.58 -26.37
N GLU A 252 5.52 11.51 -26.84
CA GLU A 252 6.10 10.18 -26.95
C GLU A 252 7.38 10.15 -27.83
N PRO A 253 7.46 10.80 -29.00
CA PRO A 253 8.70 10.85 -29.76
C PRO A 253 9.86 11.52 -29.03
N GLN A 254 9.59 12.53 -28.20
CA GLN A 254 10.61 13.15 -27.37
C GLN A 254 11.04 12.21 -26.24
N LEU A 255 10.10 11.50 -25.62
CA LEU A 255 10.39 10.52 -24.57
C LEU A 255 11.30 9.40 -25.08
N GLU A 256 10.98 8.77 -26.23
CA GLU A 256 11.87 7.75 -26.83
C GLU A 256 13.29 8.28 -27.03
N LYS A 257 13.42 9.48 -27.59
CA LYS A 257 14.74 10.10 -27.82
C LYS A 257 15.50 10.30 -26.51
N MET A 258 14.84 10.80 -25.46
CA MET A 258 15.49 11.05 -24.18
C MET A 258 15.83 9.76 -23.43
N LEU A 259 14.98 8.75 -23.51
CA LEU A 259 15.24 7.43 -22.92
C LEU A 259 16.43 6.75 -23.60
N ARG A 260 16.53 6.77 -24.96
CA ARG A 260 17.70 6.26 -25.70
C ARG A 260 18.97 7.00 -25.29
N TRP A 261 18.91 8.32 -25.23
CA TRP A 261 20.06 9.12 -24.80
C TRP A 261 20.47 8.82 -23.36
N ALA A 262 19.52 8.75 -22.42
CA ALA A 262 19.79 8.39 -21.03
C ALA A 262 20.47 7.02 -20.92
N ARG A 263 19.99 6.01 -21.65
CA ARG A 263 20.57 4.67 -21.72
C ARG A 263 22.02 4.68 -22.25
N ASP A 264 22.24 5.43 -23.34
CA ASP A 264 23.52 5.44 -24.06
C ASP A 264 24.62 6.20 -23.31
N LEU A 265 24.29 7.01 -22.28
CA LEU A 265 25.25 7.71 -21.42
C LEU A 265 26.08 6.78 -20.52
N ARG A 266 25.59 5.56 -20.25
CA ARG A 266 26.29 4.53 -19.46
C ARG A 266 26.82 5.03 -18.11
N GLN A 267 26.01 5.80 -17.39
CA GLN A 267 26.26 6.33 -16.04
C GLN A 267 24.93 6.47 -15.31
N PRO A 268 24.91 6.82 -14.01
CA PRO A 268 23.66 7.14 -13.30
C PRO A 268 22.95 8.33 -13.95
N VAL A 269 21.72 8.13 -14.42
CA VAL A 269 20.90 9.18 -15.05
C VAL A 269 19.58 9.32 -14.29
N LEU A 270 19.18 10.56 -14.04
CA LEU A 270 17.81 10.88 -13.59
C LEU A 270 17.09 11.63 -14.71
N LEU A 271 16.12 10.98 -15.32
CA LEU A 271 15.23 11.54 -16.33
C LEU A 271 13.94 12.04 -15.67
N HIS A 272 13.80 13.35 -15.57
CA HIS A 272 12.61 13.99 -14.98
C HIS A 272 11.55 14.21 -16.06
N VAL A 273 10.42 13.53 -15.91
CA VAL A 273 9.29 13.53 -16.83
C VAL A 273 8.07 14.14 -16.14
N VAL A 274 7.46 15.14 -16.76
CA VAL A 274 6.24 15.78 -16.22
C VAL A 274 5.02 15.23 -16.93
N THR A 275 4.10 14.64 -16.16
CA THR A 275 2.85 14.06 -16.66
C THR A 275 1.63 14.73 -16.02
N GLN A 276 0.45 14.42 -16.54
CA GLN A 276 -0.84 14.82 -15.99
C GLN A 276 -1.62 13.59 -15.54
N LYS A 277 -1.84 13.45 -14.24
CA LYS A 277 -2.64 12.36 -13.67
C LYS A 277 -4.08 12.38 -14.21
N GLY A 278 -4.59 11.25 -14.68
CA GLY A 278 -5.94 11.17 -15.24
C GLY A 278 -6.09 11.65 -16.68
N ARG A 279 -5.00 11.87 -17.41
CA ARG A 279 -4.93 12.43 -18.77
C ARG A 279 -5.87 11.77 -19.76
N GLY A 280 -6.59 12.62 -20.54
CA GLY A 280 -7.42 12.23 -21.67
C GLY A 280 -8.88 11.91 -21.34
N ILE A 281 -9.26 11.94 -20.07
CA ILE A 281 -10.62 11.70 -19.59
C ILE A 281 -11.04 12.84 -18.67
N SER A 282 -12.06 13.59 -19.02
CA SER A 282 -12.40 14.85 -18.35
C SER A 282 -12.70 14.71 -16.86
N TYR A 283 -13.47 13.69 -16.45
CA TYR A 283 -13.81 13.48 -15.04
C TYR A 283 -12.60 13.02 -14.19
N THR A 284 -11.63 12.32 -14.79
CA THR A 284 -10.38 11.92 -14.09
C THR A 284 -9.38 13.06 -13.99
N GLU A 285 -9.33 13.97 -14.99
CA GLU A 285 -8.48 15.16 -14.95
C GLU A 285 -8.98 16.19 -13.92
N GLN A 286 -10.30 16.30 -13.74
CA GLN A 286 -10.91 17.24 -12.80
C GLN A 286 -10.81 16.81 -11.34
N ALA A 287 -10.78 15.49 -11.07
CA ALA A 287 -10.74 14.94 -9.73
C ALA A 287 -9.84 13.68 -9.65
N PRO A 288 -8.54 13.79 -9.98
CA PRO A 288 -7.64 12.64 -10.09
C PRO A 288 -7.47 11.85 -8.78
N GLU A 289 -7.69 12.49 -7.62
CA GLU A 289 -7.68 11.84 -6.31
C GLU A 289 -8.82 10.83 -6.16
N LYS A 290 -10.02 11.12 -6.68
CA LYS A 290 -11.18 10.21 -6.65
C LYS A 290 -10.99 8.97 -7.49
N TYR A 291 -10.18 9.10 -8.57
CA TYR A 291 -9.92 8.03 -9.52
C TYR A 291 -8.52 7.41 -9.35
N HIS A 292 -7.87 7.67 -8.22
CA HIS A 292 -6.59 7.01 -7.90
C HIS A 292 -6.79 5.49 -7.77
N GLY A 293 -7.70 5.06 -6.91
CA GLY A 293 -8.13 3.66 -6.77
C GLY A 293 -9.65 3.60 -6.74
N VAL A 294 -10.25 2.98 -7.75
CA VAL A 294 -11.71 2.93 -7.91
C VAL A 294 -12.25 1.50 -7.78
N SER A 295 -13.49 1.40 -7.30
CA SER A 295 -14.36 0.24 -7.52
C SER A 295 -14.96 0.29 -8.94
N SER A 296 -15.93 -0.57 -9.27
CA SER A 296 -16.71 -0.43 -10.49
C SER A 296 -17.38 0.96 -10.57
N PHE A 297 -17.47 1.54 -11.78
CA PHE A 297 -18.02 2.87 -12.01
C PHE A 297 -18.67 2.95 -13.39
N ASP A 298 -19.47 4.01 -13.64
CA ASP A 298 -20.03 4.28 -14.97
C ASP A 298 -18.93 4.84 -15.89
N PRO A 299 -18.55 4.16 -16.98
CA PRO A 299 -17.46 4.60 -17.85
C PRO A 299 -17.77 5.88 -18.64
N VAL A 300 -19.04 6.25 -18.80
CA VAL A 300 -19.46 7.44 -19.56
C VAL A 300 -19.45 8.69 -18.68
N THR A 301 -20.04 8.59 -17.50
CA THR A 301 -20.19 9.73 -16.57
C THR A 301 -19.09 9.81 -15.51
N GLY A 302 -18.36 8.73 -15.29
CA GLY A 302 -17.42 8.58 -14.18
C GLY A 302 -18.10 8.39 -12.82
N ALA A 303 -19.43 8.21 -12.76
CA ALA A 303 -20.14 8.10 -11.50
C ALA A 303 -19.70 6.87 -10.70
N LEU A 304 -19.22 7.10 -9.48
CA LEU A 304 -18.87 6.07 -8.50
C LEU A 304 -20.11 5.66 -7.70
N PRO A 305 -20.19 4.41 -7.21
CA PRO A 305 -21.24 4.00 -6.29
C PRO A 305 -21.28 4.89 -5.05
N ALA A 306 -22.45 5.06 -4.47
CA ALA A 306 -22.60 5.80 -3.20
C ALA A 306 -21.75 5.15 -2.10
N SER A 307 -20.96 5.95 -1.41
CA SER A 307 -20.17 5.50 -0.25
C SER A 307 -21.11 5.11 0.89
N LYS A 308 -20.89 3.92 1.46
CA LYS A 308 -21.51 3.52 2.72
C LYS A 308 -20.56 3.94 3.87
N PRO A 309 -21.12 4.19 5.08
CA PRO A 309 -20.28 4.39 6.25
C PRO A 309 -19.31 3.21 6.44
N ASP A 310 -18.05 3.53 6.73
CA ASP A 310 -17.00 2.56 7.02
C ASP A 310 -16.22 2.95 8.29
N PHE A 311 -15.36 2.05 8.75
CA PHE A 311 -14.57 2.26 9.96
C PHE A 311 -13.65 3.49 9.83
N SER A 312 -13.04 3.73 8.68
CA SER A 312 -12.16 4.89 8.45
C SER A 312 -12.93 6.20 8.62
N HIS A 313 -14.13 6.29 8.05
CA HIS A 313 -14.98 7.47 8.16
C HIS A 313 -15.41 7.72 9.62
N VAL A 314 -15.83 6.66 10.33
CA VAL A 314 -16.21 6.73 11.75
C VAL A 314 -15.01 7.14 12.62
N PHE A 315 -13.81 6.62 12.32
CA PHE A 315 -12.58 7.02 13.01
C PHE A 315 -12.30 8.52 12.85
N GLY A 316 -12.29 9.03 11.62
CA GLY A 316 -11.99 10.45 11.36
C GLY A 316 -13.03 11.40 11.96
N GLN A 317 -14.33 11.05 11.90
CA GLN A 317 -15.38 11.82 12.55
C GLN A 317 -15.21 11.85 14.07
N THR A 318 -14.93 10.69 14.69
CA THR A 318 -14.76 10.59 16.14
C THR A 318 -13.53 11.37 16.60
N LEU A 319 -12.42 11.27 15.87
CA LEU A 319 -11.21 12.01 16.19
C LEU A 319 -11.42 13.52 16.08
N SER A 320 -12.17 13.98 15.06
CA SER A 320 -12.52 15.40 14.92
C SER A 320 -13.35 15.89 16.12
N GLN A 321 -14.35 15.12 16.57
CA GLN A 321 -15.15 15.46 17.77
C GLN A 321 -14.31 15.51 19.04
N LEU A 322 -13.36 14.56 19.21
CA LEU A 322 -12.44 14.58 20.36
C LEU A 322 -11.52 15.82 20.34
N ALA A 323 -11.11 16.24 19.15
CA ALA A 323 -10.29 17.44 18.98
C ALA A 323 -11.07 18.75 19.22
N ASP A 324 -12.40 18.76 19.09
CA ASP A 324 -13.24 19.88 19.53
C ASP A 324 -13.22 20.04 21.06
N GLU A 325 -13.11 18.90 21.79
CA GLU A 325 -13.11 18.86 23.25
C GLU A 325 -11.71 19.14 23.85
N ASP A 326 -10.63 18.72 23.15
CA ASP A 326 -9.25 18.81 23.64
C ASP A 326 -8.31 19.39 22.56
N PRO A 327 -7.80 20.63 22.73
CA PRO A 327 -6.92 21.29 21.78
C PRO A 327 -5.51 20.64 21.67
N THR A 328 -5.14 19.75 22.58
CA THR A 328 -3.85 19.05 22.54
C THR A 328 -3.84 17.87 21.57
N ILE A 329 -5.00 17.45 21.07
CA ILE A 329 -5.11 16.36 20.10
C ILE A 329 -4.65 16.84 18.71
N VAL A 330 -3.71 16.11 18.12
CA VAL A 330 -3.21 16.33 16.76
C VAL A 330 -3.31 15.04 15.94
N ALA A 331 -3.65 15.18 14.66
CA ALA A 331 -3.74 14.05 13.73
C ALA A 331 -2.53 14.04 12.79
N ILE A 332 -1.98 12.85 12.55
CA ILE A 332 -0.83 12.63 11.66
C ILE A 332 -1.18 11.52 10.69
N THR A 333 -0.78 11.69 9.42
CA THR A 333 -0.91 10.65 8.39
C THR A 333 0.27 10.69 7.43
N ALA A 334 0.47 9.62 6.67
CA ALA A 334 1.55 9.50 5.70
C ALA A 334 0.97 9.32 4.28
N ALA A 335 0.50 10.42 3.67
CA ALA A 335 -0.16 10.48 2.35
C ALA A 335 -1.47 9.66 2.26
N MET A 336 -2.13 9.41 3.40
CA MET A 336 -3.33 8.57 3.51
C MET A 336 -4.56 9.35 4.01
N LEU A 337 -4.59 10.67 3.86
CA LEU A 337 -5.63 11.57 4.40
C LEU A 337 -7.06 11.05 4.15
N THR A 338 -7.41 10.87 2.89
CA THR A 338 -8.75 10.38 2.48
C THR A 338 -8.97 8.94 2.91
N GLY A 339 -7.95 8.09 2.75
CA GLY A 339 -8.06 6.67 3.01
C GLY A 339 -8.23 6.31 4.49
N THR A 340 -7.78 7.15 5.41
CA THR A 340 -7.95 7.01 6.86
C THR A 340 -9.12 7.83 7.42
N GLY A 341 -9.93 8.45 6.56
CA GLY A 341 -11.12 9.21 6.95
C GLY A 341 -10.84 10.56 7.61
N LEU A 342 -9.59 11.06 7.57
CA LEU A 342 -9.20 12.30 8.23
C LEU A 342 -9.67 13.58 7.53
N GLU A 343 -10.45 13.49 6.45
CA GLU A 343 -10.96 14.67 5.72
C GLU A 343 -11.83 15.58 6.60
N THR A 344 -12.62 15.00 7.51
CA THR A 344 -13.45 15.76 8.46
C THR A 344 -12.56 16.51 9.43
N PHE A 345 -11.54 15.87 9.97
CA PHE A 345 -10.53 16.50 10.84
C PHE A 345 -9.78 17.61 10.11
N ALA A 346 -9.36 17.37 8.87
CA ALA A 346 -8.65 18.36 8.04
C ALA A 346 -9.44 19.64 7.80
N LYS A 347 -10.76 19.52 7.67
CA LYS A 347 -11.66 20.68 7.49
C LYS A 347 -11.90 21.45 8.79
N ALA A 348 -12.04 20.75 9.91
CA ALA A 348 -12.33 21.34 11.21
C ALA A 348 -11.08 21.90 11.90
N HIS A 349 -9.96 21.20 11.79
CA HIS A 349 -8.72 21.48 12.52
C HIS A 349 -7.47 21.47 11.60
N PRO A 350 -7.42 22.25 10.52
CA PRO A 350 -6.34 22.18 9.53
C PRO A 350 -4.95 22.46 10.12
N GLU A 351 -4.85 23.27 11.19
CA GLU A 351 -3.59 23.60 11.87
C GLU A 351 -3.06 22.48 12.77
N ARG A 352 -3.88 21.46 13.04
CA ARG A 352 -3.54 20.32 13.89
C ARG A 352 -3.46 19.00 13.11
N LEU A 353 -3.53 19.07 11.78
CA LEU A 353 -3.32 17.94 10.89
C LEU A 353 -1.95 18.03 10.24
N TYR A 354 -1.20 16.94 10.30
CA TYR A 354 0.12 16.80 9.70
C TYR A 354 0.13 15.63 8.71
N ASP A 355 0.15 15.94 7.41
CA ASP A 355 0.46 14.94 6.38
C ASP A 355 1.95 15.05 6.07
N VAL A 356 2.69 13.97 6.29
CA VAL A 356 4.16 13.94 6.15
C VAL A 356 4.63 13.42 4.79
N GLY A 357 3.71 13.17 3.84
CA GLY A 357 4.02 12.43 2.62
C GLY A 357 4.17 10.93 2.89
N ILE A 358 4.75 10.17 1.96
CA ILE A 358 4.92 8.73 2.14
C ILE A 358 6.16 8.48 3.04
N ALA A 359 6.01 8.74 4.34
CA ALA A 359 7.11 8.73 5.31
C ALA A 359 6.64 8.24 6.70
N GLU A 360 6.23 6.99 6.79
CA GLU A 360 5.62 6.38 7.98
C GLU A 360 6.55 6.42 9.20
N GLY A 361 7.84 6.13 9.00
CA GLY A 361 8.84 6.23 10.08
C GLY A 361 8.95 7.66 10.64
N HIS A 362 9.01 8.67 9.75
CA HIS A 362 9.00 10.07 10.16
C HIS A 362 7.72 10.44 10.92
N ALA A 363 6.55 9.95 10.46
CA ALA A 363 5.27 10.18 11.13
C ALA A 363 5.32 9.74 12.60
N ILE A 364 5.81 8.54 12.88
CA ILE A 364 5.87 7.99 14.23
C ILE A 364 6.93 8.69 15.10
N THR A 365 8.13 8.94 14.58
CA THR A 365 9.17 9.68 15.32
C THR A 365 8.74 11.10 15.65
N MET A 366 8.12 11.82 14.69
CA MET A 366 7.57 13.16 14.91
C MET A 366 6.44 13.14 15.95
N ALA A 367 5.52 12.17 15.86
CA ALA A 367 4.46 11.98 16.84
C ALA A 367 5.01 11.75 18.26
N SER A 368 6.08 10.94 18.38
CA SER A 368 6.76 10.73 19.66
C SER A 368 7.36 12.01 20.22
N GLY A 369 7.95 12.86 19.35
CA GLY A 369 8.43 14.19 19.74
C GLY A 369 7.29 15.11 20.23
N MET A 370 6.13 15.09 19.57
CA MET A 370 4.94 15.85 19.97
C MET A 370 4.38 15.36 21.31
N ALA A 371 4.29 14.04 21.51
CA ALA A 371 3.86 13.44 22.76
C ALA A 371 4.79 13.82 23.93
N LYS A 372 6.09 13.89 23.68
CA LYS A 372 7.10 14.32 24.67
C LYS A 372 6.88 15.75 25.14
N GLN A 373 6.26 16.59 24.31
CA GLN A 373 5.95 17.99 24.63
C GLN A 373 4.50 18.16 25.18
N GLY A 374 3.79 17.08 25.46
CA GLY A 374 2.47 17.12 26.09
C GLY A 374 1.28 17.18 25.12
N LEU A 375 1.49 17.03 23.81
CA LEU A 375 0.42 16.83 22.86
C LEU A 375 -0.08 15.37 22.89
N LYS A 376 -1.27 15.15 22.36
CA LYS A 376 -1.88 13.83 22.17
C LYS A 376 -1.92 13.48 20.69
N PRO A 377 -0.82 12.99 20.11
CA PRO A 377 -0.78 12.64 18.71
C PRO A 377 -1.56 11.35 18.43
N VAL A 378 -2.33 11.37 17.33
CA VAL A 378 -3.02 10.22 16.77
C VAL A 378 -2.51 10.01 15.34
N ALA A 379 -1.73 8.95 15.13
CA ALA A 379 -1.17 8.61 13.83
C ALA A 379 -2.06 7.58 13.12
N ALA A 380 -2.72 7.99 12.02
CA ALA A 380 -3.58 7.13 11.22
C ALA A 380 -2.83 6.61 10.00
N ILE A 381 -2.53 5.32 10.00
CA ILE A 381 -1.69 4.63 8.99
C ILE A 381 -2.30 3.27 8.69
N TYR A 382 -2.24 2.83 7.42
CA TYR A 382 -2.67 1.47 7.06
C TYR A 382 -1.79 0.41 7.72
N SER A 383 -2.40 -0.66 8.17
CA SER A 383 -1.74 -1.76 8.86
C SER A 383 -0.49 -2.27 8.10
N SER A 384 -0.60 -2.52 6.80
CA SER A 384 0.51 -2.99 5.97
C SER A 384 1.64 -1.97 5.84
N PHE A 385 1.38 -0.66 5.90
CA PHE A 385 2.40 0.38 5.77
C PHE A 385 3.04 0.75 7.11
N LEU A 386 2.33 0.54 8.20
CA LEU A 386 2.85 0.75 9.55
C LEU A 386 4.07 -0.14 9.87
N GLN A 387 4.25 -1.27 9.16
CA GLN A 387 5.44 -2.12 9.26
C GLN A 387 6.75 -1.35 9.10
N ARG A 388 6.77 -0.26 8.29
CA ARG A 388 7.94 0.58 8.08
C ARG A 388 8.36 1.39 9.30
N ALA A 389 7.50 1.51 10.28
CA ALA A 389 7.74 2.29 11.49
C ALA A 389 7.95 1.40 12.74
N TYR A 390 8.17 0.09 12.56
CA TYR A 390 8.30 -0.85 13.65
C TYR A 390 9.45 -0.50 14.61
N ASP A 391 10.64 -0.17 14.09
CA ASP A 391 11.77 0.30 14.90
C ASP A 391 11.42 1.58 15.68
N MET A 392 10.80 2.55 15.03
CA MET A 392 10.41 3.83 15.65
C MET A 392 9.38 3.65 16.76
N LEU A 393 8.48 2.66 16.64
CA LEU A 393 7.56 2.31 17.71
C LEU A 393 8.28 1.75 18.95
N ILE A 394 9.32 0.94 18.76
CA ILE A 394 10.13 0.41 19.86
C ILE A 394 11.01 1.51 20.44
N HIS A 395 11.84 2.12 19.61
CA HIS A 395 12.90 3.03 20.04
C HIS A 395 12.37 4.40 20.46
N ASP A 396 11.58 5.06 19.61
CA ASP A 396 11.21 6.45 19.84
C ASP A 396 9.97 6.58 20.75
N THR A 397 9.03 5.63 20.66
CA THR A 397 7.77 5.69 21.43
C THR A 397 7.83 4.86 22.70
N SER A 398 8.11 3.56 22.57
CA SER A 398 7.92 2.58 23.66
C SER A 398 8.95 2.70 24.76
N LEU A 399 10.25 2.91 24.44
CA LEU A 399 11.31 3.08 25.45
C LEU A 399 10.99 4.20 26.44
N GLN A 400 10.30 5.24 26.01
CA GLN A 400 9.91 6.37 26.85
C GLN A 400 8.46 6.28 27.34
N ARG A 401 7.72 5.22 26.98
CA ARG A 401 6.30 5.03 27.30
C ARG A 401 5.44 6.25 26.91
N LEU A 402 5.73 6.86 25.77
CA LEU A 402 5.04 8.04 25.30
C LEU A 402 3.59 7.70 24.93
N HIS A 403 2.68 8.63 25.22
CA HIS A 403 1.29 8.50 24.82
C HIS A 403 1.15 8.82 23.32
N LEU A 404 1.11 7.78 22.52
CA LEU A 404 0.86 7.84 21.08
C LEU A 404 -0.27 6.86 20.74
N VAL A 405 -1.33 7.36 20.11
CA VAL A 405 -2.43 6.53 19.61
C VAL A 405 -2.22 6.24 18.12
N LEU A 406 -2.27 4.97 17.75
CA LEU A 406 -2.21 4.50 16.37
C LEU A 406 -3.63 4.16 15.91
N GLY A 407 -4.14 4.82 14.88
CA GLY A 407 -5.27 4.36 14.09
C GLY A 407 -4.78 3.39 13.03
N VAL A 408 -4.80 2.07 13.34
CA VAL A 408 -4.31 1.01 12.45
C VAL A 408 -5.44 0.61 11.52
N ASP A 409 -5.52 1.32 10.40
CA ASP A 409 -6.58 1.14 9.39
C ASP A 409 -6.27 -0.05 8.46
N ARG A 410 -7.29 -0.65 7.88
CA ARG A 410 -7.15 -1.78 6.93
C ARG A 410 -6.42 -2.99 7.52
N ALA A 411 -6.75 -3.32 8.76
CA ALA A 411 -6.26 -4.53 9.41
C ALA A 411 -6.92 -5.79 8.84
N GLY A 412 -6.22 -6.91 8.87
CA GLY A 412 -6.69 -8.19 8.37
C GLY A 412 -6.75 -8.28 6.84
N ILE A 413 -7.74 -8.98 6.31
CA ILE A 413 -7.95 -9.17 4.88
C ILE A 413 -8.49 -7.88 4.26
N VAL A 414 -7.69 -7.27 3.37
CA VAL A 414 -8.06 -6.03 2.65
C VAL A 414 -8.62 -6.32 1.26
N GLY A 415 -8.10 -7.34 0.62
CA GLY A 415 -8.70 -7.91 -0.60
C GLY A 415 -7.96 -7.60 -1.90
N ASN A 416 -8.55 -6.77 -2.75
CA ASN A 416 -8.22 -6.67 -4.18
C ASN A 416 -6.78 -6.17 -4.51
N ASP A 417 -6.11 -5.48 -3.60
CA ASP A 417 -4.71 -5.03 -3.75
C ASP A 417 -3.70 -6.05 -3.19
N GLY A 418 -4.20 -7.14 -2.67
CA GLY A 418 -3.61 -8.43 -2.44
C GLY A 418 -2.32 -8.50 -1.68
N ASP A 419 -1.42 -9.24 -2.29
CA ASP A 419 -0.15 -9.73 -1.74
C ASP A 419 0.60 -8.70 -0.89
N THR A 420 0.49 -7.42 -1.23
CA THR A 420 1.25 -6.33 -0.63
C THR A 420 0.44 -5.44 0.34
N HIS A 421 -0.89 -5.54 0.34
CA HIS A 421 -1.75 -4.60 1.06
C HIS A 421 -2.59 -5.24 2.17
N ASN A 422 -2.60 -6.57 2.32
CA ASN A 422 -3.27 -7.22 3.44
C ASN A 422 -2.59 -6.86 4.77
N GLY A 423 -3.39 -6.42 5.75
CA GLY A 423 -2.93 -6.00 7.07
C GLY A 423 -2.87 -7.16 8.06
N CYS A 424 -2.24 -8.27 7.67
CA CYS A 424 -2.28 -9.52 8.43
C CYS A 424 -1.08 -9.72 9.38
N PHE A 425 -0.08 -8.83 9.38
CA PHE A 425 1.11 -8.96 10.22
C PHE A 425 1.08 -8.08 11.47
N ASP A 426 0.09 -7.20 11.60
CA ASP A 426 0.06 -6.15 12.62
C ASP A 426 0.03 -6.69 14.05
N ILE A 427 -0.82 -7.68 14.35
CA ILE A 427 -0.85 -8.30 15.68
C ILE A 427 0.52 -8.90 16.03
N SER A 428 1.16 -9.59 15.08
CA SER A 428 2.44 -10.24 15.28
C SER A 428 3.53 -9.26 15.72
N TYR A 429 3.75 -8.17 14.97
CA TYR A 429 4.83 -7.23 15.31
C TYR A 429 4.43 -6.22 16.40
N LEU A 430 3.17 -5.77 16.46
CA LEU A 430 2.75 -4.83 17.51
C LEU A 430 2.73 -5.47 18.89
N SER A 431 2.36 -6.77 19.01
CA SER A 431 2.41 -7.50 20.28
C SER A 431 3.83 -7.66 20.84
N SER A 432 4.84 -7.52 20.00
CA SER A 432 6.25 -7.55 20.44
C SER A 432 6.79 -6.18 20.89
N VAL A 433 6.06 -5.08 20.63
CA VAL A 433 6.43 -3.74 21.09
C VAL A 433 6.15 -3.63 22.59
N PRO A 434 7.16 -3.36 23.45
CA PRO A 434 6.95 -3.26 24.89
C PRO A 434 5.89 -2.20 25.25
N TYR A 435 5.06 -2.47 26.25
CA TYR A 435 4.00 -1.58 26.75
C TYR A 435 2.89 -1.25 25.74
N MET A 436 2.90 -1.81 24.54
CA MET A 436 1.86 -1.61 23.53
C MET A 436 0.52 -2.17 24.04
N ARG A 437 -0.54 -1.36 23.91
CA ARG A 437 -1.93 -1.82 24.03
C ARG A 437 -2.54 -1.94 22.65
N ILE A 438 -3.26 -3.03 22.40
CA ILE A 438 -3.94 -3.25 21.12
C ILE A 438 -5.42 -3.46 21.38
N LEU A 439 -6.25 -2.54 20.91
CA LEU A 439 -7.70 -2.55 20.98
C LEU A 439 -8.27 -2.92 19.60
N CYS A 440 -9.23 -3.84 19.57
CA CYS A 440 -9.80 -4.39 18.33
C CYS A 440 -11.31 -4.19 18.28
N PRO A 441 -11.83 -3.01 17.89
CA PRO A 441 -13.26 -2.79 17.74
C PRO A 441 -13.86 -3.65 16.65
N ALA A 442 -15.06 -4.17 16.89
CA ALA A 442 -15.84 -5.00 15.97
C ALA A 442 -17.08 -4.29 15.41
N SER A 443 -17.43 -3.12 15.98
CA SER A 443 -18.54 -2.27 15.58
C SER A 443 -18.14 -0.80 15.55
N PHE A 444 -18.93 0.05 14.91
CA PHE A 444 -18.73 1.49 14.94
C PHE A 444 -18.88 2.08 16.35
N ALA A 445 -19.76 1.49 17.17
CA ALA A 445 -19.94 1.90 18.56
C ALA A 445 -18.67 1.61 19.38
N GLU A 446 -18.09 0.43 19.22
CA GLU A 446 -16.82 0.08 19.86
C GLU A 446 -15.67 0.95 19.39
N LEU A 447 -15.57 1.24 18.07
CA LEU A 447 -14.52 2.10 17.56
C LEU A 447 -14.57 3.50 18.19
N ARG A 448 -15.77 4.11 18.27
CA ARG A 448 -15.93 5.42 18.93
C ARG A 448 -15.49 5.39 20.38
N ALA A 449 -15.96 4.39 21.12
CA ALA A 449 -15.68 4.27 22.55
C ALA A 449 -14.21 3.91 22.83
N MET A 450 -13.61 3.00 22.06
CA MET A 450 -12.21 2.62 22.19
C MET A 450 -11.27 3.74 21.80
N LEU A 451 -11.57 4.49 20.72
CA LEU A 451 -10.76 5.64 20.32
C LEU A 451 -10.81 6.74 21.39
N ARG A 452 -11.99 7.06 21.94
CA ARG A 452 -12.11 7.99 23.07
C ARG A 452 -11.26 7.51 24.25
N LYS A 453 -11.43 6.27 24.68
CA LYS A 453 -10.67 5.68 25.80
C LYS A 453 -9.16 5.73 25.53
N ALA A 454 -8.73 5.40 24.32
CA ALA A 454 -7.32 5.44 23.93
C ALA A 454 -6.72 6.86 24.02
N VAL A 455 -7.45 7.89 23.60
CA VAL A 455 -6.95 9.26 23.55
C VAL A 455 -7.04 9.96 24.91
N THR A 456 -8.06 9.62 25.75
CA THR A 456 -8.37 10.42 26.95
C THR A 456 -8.06 9.74 28.28
N GLU A 457 -8.00 8.38 28.33
CA GLU A 457 -7.94 7.64 29.59
C GLU A 457 -6.71 6.75 29.73
N LEU A 458 -6.21 6.21 28.61
CA LEU A 458 -5.08 5.29 28.62
C LEU A 458 -3.75 6.04 28.47
N GLU A 459 -2.67 5.41 28.89
CA GLU A 459 -1.31 5.94 28.79
C GLU A 459 -0.41 4.96 28.01
N GLY A 460 0.68 5.48 27.44
CA GLY A 460 1.67 4.74 26.66
C GLY A 460 1.28 4.58 25.20
N PRO A 461 1.96 3.68 24.45
CA PRO A 461 1.63 3.40 23.06
C PRO A 461 0.37 2.55 22.95
N ILE A 462 -0.58 3.00 22.12
CA ILE A 462 -1.89 2.35 21.97
C ILE A 462 -2.23 2.21 20.50
N ALA A 463 -2.59 1.01 20.04
CA ALA A 463 -3.11 0.75 18.72
C ALA A 463 -4.62 0.47 18.77
N VAL A 464 -5.40 1.19 17.98
CA VAL A 464 -6.81 0.90 17.70
C VAL A 464 -6.85 0.29 16.31
N ARG A 465 -7.02 -1.04 16.24
CA ARG A 465 -6.91 -1.86 15.04
C ARG A 465 -8.30 -2.13 14.46
N TYR A 466 -8.59 -1.66 13.25
CA TYR A 466 -9.91 -1.83 12.63
C TYR A 466 -9.80 -2.19 11.13
N PRO A 467 -10.82 -2.90 10.57
CA PRO A 467 -10.79 -3.40 9.22
C PRO A 467 -11.12 -2.32 8.19
N ARG A 468 -10.88 -2.64 6.93
CA ARG A 468 -11.47 -1.92 5.80
C ARG A 468 -12.97 -2.23 5.68
N GLY A 469 -13.79 -1.22 5.37
CA GLY A 469 -15.22 -1.38 5.08
C GLY A 469 -16.13 -1.11 6.28
N GLY A 470 -17.37 -1.62 6.19
CA GLY A 470 -18.42 -1.38 7.18
C GLY A 470 -18.44 -2.41 8.31
N GLU A 471 -19.25 -2.15 9.33
CA GLU A 471 -19.54 -3.12 10.39
C GLU A 471 -20.46 -4.24 9.90
N GLY A 472 -20.45 -5.39 10.59
CA GLY A 472 -21.32 -6.52 10.33
C GLY A 472 -22.62 -6.50 11.14
N ALA A 473 -23.15 -7.69 11.38
CA ALA A 473 -24.36 -7.87 12.20
C ALA A 473 -24.12 -7.55 13.70
N TYR A 474 -22.88 -7.68 14.18
CA TYR A 474 -22.52 -7.28 15.52
C TYR A 474 -22.39 -5.76 15.60
N GLN A 475 -23.27 -5.13 16.38
CA GLN A 475 -23.33 -3.67 16.56
C GLN A 475 -23.29 -3.23 18.03
N ALA A 476 -23.12 -4.19 18.95
CA ALA A 476 -23.01 -3.89 20.38
C ALA A 476 -21.71 -3.14 20.71
N CYS A 477 -21.63 -2.62 21.92
CA CYS A 477 -20.44 -1.96 22.44
C CYS A 477 -20.05 -2.62 23.77
N SER A 478 -18.84 -3.23 23.80
CA SER A 478 -18.22 -3.70 25.04
C SER A 478 -16.78 -3.20 25.09
N LEU A 479 -16.42 -2.55 26.19
CA LEU A 479 -15.05 -2.11 26.47
C LEU A 479 -14.31 -3.03 27.43
N GLU A 480 -15.00 -4.09 27.90
CA GLU A 480 -14.36 -5.12 28.72
C GLU A 480 -13.31 -5.85 27.87
N PRO A 481 -12.09 -6.02 28.36
CA PRO A 481 -11.01 -6.67 27.60
C PRO A 481 -11.39 -8.05 27.06
N VAL A 482 -12.18 -8.80 27.83
CA VAL A 482 -12.71 -10.13 27.47
C VAL A 482 -14.20 -10.18 27.73
N THR A 483 -15.00 -10.56 26.78
CA THR A 483 -16.46 -10.70 26.91
C THR A 483 -16.91 -12.09 26.47
N ILE A 484 -17.69 -12.78 27.32
CA ILE A 484 -18.40 -14.01 26.94
C ILE A 484 -19.66 -13.59 26.18
N MET A 485 -19.63 -13.73 24.87
CA MET A 485 -20.74 -13.34 23.98
C MET A 485 -21.86 -14.38 23.96
N ARG A 486 -21.51 -15.62 24.25
CA ARG A 486 -22.42 -16.76 24.34
C ARG A 486 -21.82 -17.80 25.28
N GLU A 487 -22.62 -18.29 26.22
CA GLU A 487 -22.25 -19.42 27.07
C GLU A 487 -22.27 -20.74 26.30
N GLY A 488 -21.35 -21.64 26.64
CA GLY A 488 -21.24 -22.96 26.04
C GLY A 488 -20.46 -23.93 26.94
N SER A 489 -20.46 -25.22 26.57
CA SER A 489 -19.83 -26.29 27.38
C SER A 489 -18.89 -27.18 26.56
N ASP A 490 -19.01 -27.21 25.22
CA ASP A 490 -18.34 -28.23 24.42
C ASP A 490 -17.00 -27.78 23.86
N LEU A 491 -16.89 -26.48 23.51
CA LEU A 491 -15.66 -25.84 23.05
C LEU A 491 -15.72 -24.32 23.24
N THR A 492 -14.54 -23.69 23.31
CA THR A 492 -14.37 -22.25 23.29
C THR A 492 -14.03 -21.78 21.87
N LEU A 493 -14.85 -20.89 21.32
CA LEU A 493 -14.55 -20.13 20.10
C LEU A 493 -13.99 -18.77 20.53
N LEU A 494 -12.70 -18.53 20.28
CA LEU A 494 -12.01 -17.29 20.64
C LEU A 494 -11.78 -16.44 19.40
N THR A 495 -12.10 -15.13 19.48
CA THR A 495 -11.85 -14.20 18.38
C THR A 495 -11.83 -12.73 18.84
N TYR A 496 -11.52 -11.80 17.92
CA TYR A 496 -11.56 -10.36 18.13
C TYR A 496 -11.89 -9.61 16.82
N GLY A 497 -12.18 -8.33 16.95
CA GLY A 497 -12.47 -7.47 15.81
C GLY A 497 -13.64 -7.97 14.97
N ILE A 498 -13.60 -7.67 13.67
CA ILE A 498 -14.71 -7.94 12.74
C ILE A 498 -15.03 -9.43 12.56
N VAL A 499 -14.06 -10.32 12.83
CA VAL A 499 -14.21 -11.78 12.70
C VAL A 499 -15.29 -12.35 13.64
N ILE A 500 -15.67 -11.60 14.68
CA ILE A 500 -16.78 -11.99 15.58
C ILE A 500 -18.09 -12.28 14.84
N ASN A 501 -18.32 -11.62 13.71
CA ASN A 501 -19.54 -11.83 12.91
C ASN A 501 -19.61 -13.26 12.35
N ASP A 502 -18.51 -13.75 11.79
CA ASP A 502 -18.41 -15.11 11.25
C ASP A 502 -18.46 -16.16 12.37
N VAL A 503 -17.82 -15.87 13.52
CA VAL A 503 -17.80 -16.76 14.70
C VAL A 503 -19.19 -16.87 15.34
N LEU A 504 -19.94 -15.78 15.49
CA LEU A 504 -21.31 -15.84 16.02
C LEU A 504 -22.25 -16.61 15.11
N GLN A 505 -22.11 -16.46 13.79
CA GLN A 505 -22.88 -17.24 12.83
C GLN A 505 -22.48 -18.72 12.88
N ALA A 506 -21.21 -19.06 13.00
CA ALA A 506 -20.74 -20.43 13.18
C ALA A 506 -21.29 -21.05 14.48
N ALA A 507 -21.32 -20.31 15.58
CA ALA A 507 -21.91 -20.77 16.85
C ALA A 507 -23.42 -21.06 16.72
N GLN A 508 -24.15 -20.32 15.87
CA GLN A 508 -25.56 -20.63 15.57
C GLN A 508 -25.69 -21.92 14.78
N LEU A 509 -24.84 -22.15 13.77
CA LEU A 509 -24.81 -23.38 12.99
C LEU A 509 -24.50 -24.61 13.88
N LEU A 510 -23.54 -24.49 14.78
CA LEU A 510 -23.17 -25.53 15.75
C LEU A 510 -24.34 -25.88 16.69
N ALA A 511 -25.06 -24.88 17.18
CA ALA A 511 -26.22 -25.11 18.04
C ALA A 511 -27.34 -25.90 17.36
N GLN A 512 -27.58 -25.69 16.07
CA GLN A 512 -28.53 -26.49 15.28
C GLN A 512 -28.14 -27.96 15.19
N GLN A 513 -26.86 -28.27 15.46
CA GLN A 513 -26.30 -29.61 15.46
C GLN A 513 -26.07 -30.17 16.87
N GLY A 514 -26.57 -29.48 17.89
CA GLY A 514 -26.47 -29.90 19.28
C GLY A 514 -25.08 -29.70 19.89
N ILE A 515 -24.24 -28.82 19.34
CA ILE A 515 -22.92 -28.45 19.91
C ILE A 515 -23.05 -27.09 20.60
N SER A 516 -22.71 -27.07 21.89
CA SER A 516 -22.77 -25.89 22.74
C SER A 516 -21.43 -25.16 22.77
N ALA A 517 -21.21 -24.24 21.81
CA ALA A 517 -20.01 -23.45 21.73
C ALA A 517 -20.07 -22.20 22.62
N GLU A 518 -19.06 -22.01 23.46
CA GLU A 518 -18.82 -20.74 24.17
C GLU A 518 -18.07 -19.77 23.26
N VAL A 519 -18.61 -18.57 23.09
CA VAL A 519 -17.99 -17.54 22.25
C VAL A 519 -17.33 -16.49 23.14
N VAL A 520 -16.01 -16.39 23.05
CA VAL A 520 -15.18 -15.44 23.78
C VAL A 520 -14.65 -14.38 22.80
N LYS A 521 -15.03 -13.12 23.04
CA LYS A 521 -14.57 -11.98 22.24
C LYS A 521 -13.55 -11.17 23.04
N LEU A 522 -12.42 -10.87 22.42
CA LEU A 522 -11.43 -9.95 22.96
C LEU A 522 -11.65 -8.55 22.37
N ALA A 523 -11.80 -7.56 23.22
CA ALA A 523 -11.79 -6.15 22.87
C ALA A 523 -10.36 -5.57 22.95
N GLN A 524 -9.53 -6.12 23.85
CA GLN A 524 -8.11 -5.86 23.98
C GLN A 524 -7.34 -7.17 23.79
N VAL A 525 -6.39 -7.19 22.88
CA VAL A 525 -5.57 -8.37 22.56
C VAL A 525 -4.15 -8.27 23.15
N ALA A 526 -3.66 -7.06 23.41
CA ALA A 526 -2.40 -6.82 24.11
C ALA A 526 -2.56 -5.67 25.14
N PRO A 527 -2.06 -5.84 26.38
CA PRO A 527 -1.70 -7.11 26.96
C PRO A 527 -2.91 -8.05 27.03
N LEU A 528 -2.68 -9.36 26.84
CA LEU A 528 -3.74 -10.36 26.91
C LEU A 528 -4.19 -10.56 28.36
N GLU A 529 -5.48 -10.35 28.63
CA GLU A 529 -6.08 -10.74 29.90
C GLU A 529 -6.48 -12.22 29.85
N ALA A 530 -5.54 -13.08 30.18
CA ALA A 530 -5.70 -14.52 29.99
C ALA A 530 -6.73 -15.16 30.95
N ALA A 531 -6.90 -14.66 32.16
CA ALA A 531 -7.68 -15.32 33.21
C ALA A 531 -9.12 -15.67 32.79
N PRO A 532 -9.94 -14.79 32.18
CA PRO A 532 -11.29 -15.15 31.74
C PRO A 532 -11.29 -16.17 30.59
N VAL A 533 -10.28 -16.10 29.70
CA VAL A 533 -10.11 -17.06 28.58
C VAL A 533 -9.76 -18.44 29.13
N LEU A 534 -8.85 -18.51 30.10
CA LEU A 534 -8.46 -19.77 30.76
C LEU A 534 -9.64 -20.38 31.56
N ALA A 535 -10.49 -19.57 32.17
CA ALA A 535 -11.71 -20.05 32.82
C ALA A 535 -12.68 -20.70 31.83
N SER A 536 -12.85 -20.10 30.64
CA SER A 536 -13.60 -20.72 29.53
C SER A 536 -12.99 -22.06 29.09
N LEU A 537 -11.66 -22.08 28.90
CA LEU A 537 -10.94 -23.31 28.49
C LEU A 537 -11.01 -24.39 29.57
N GLN A 538 -10.97 -24.03 30.85
CA GLN A 538 -11.15 -24.99 31.95
C GLN A 538 -12.54 -25.65 31.91
N LYS A 539 -13.57 -24.89 31.54
CA LYS A 539 -14.96 -25.38 31.42
C LYS A 539 -15.12 -26.31 30.20
N THR A 540 -14.58 -25.90 29.03
CA THR A 540 -14.84 -26.56 27.74
C THR A 540 -13.80 -27.61 27.40
N GLY A 541 -12.55 -27.42 27.79
CA GLY A 541 -11.40 -28.26 27.48
C GLY A 541 -10.92 -28.17 26.02
N ARG A 542 -11.56 -27.36 25.16
CA ARG A 542 -11.23 -27.23 23.73
C ARG A 542 -11.16 -25.79 23.30
N LEU A 543 -10.19 -25.48 22.43
CA LEU A 543 -10.01 -24.15 21.83
C LEU A 543 -10.13 -24.20 20.33
N LEU A 544 -10.94 -23.33 19.75
CA LEU A 544 -10.84 -22.90 18.35
C LEU A 544 -10.64 -21.38 18.34
N ALA A 545 -9.40 -20.92 18.11
CA ALA A 545 -9.11 -19.52 17.90
C ALA A 545 -9.26 -19.19 16.42
N VAL A 546 -9.96 -18.09 16.11
CA VAL A 546 -10.26 -17.66 14.74
C VAL A 546 -9.80 -16.21 14.57
N GLU A 547 -8.84 -15.99 13.67
CA GLU A 547 -8.12 -14.72 13.54
C GLU A 547 -7.81 -14.40 12.08
N ASP A 548 -7.92 -13.13 11.67
CA ASP A 548 -7.60 -12.66 10.32
C ASP A 548 -6.14 -12.15 10.19
N VAL A 549 -5.20 -12.86 10.81
CA VAL A 549 -3.77 -12.51 10.88
C VAL A 549 -2.90 -13.71 10.49
N CYS A 550 -1.58 -13.47 10.29
CA CYS A 550 -0.61 -14.54 10.08
C CYS A 550 -0.49 -15.45 11.31
N ALA A 551 0.01 -16.66 11.10
CA ALA A 551 0.14 -17.66 12.16
C ALA A 551 1.11 -17.24 13.26
N ALA A 552 2.24 -16.62 12.90
CA ALA A 552 3.31 -16.29 13.84
C ALA A 552 2.86 -15.27 14.89
N ASN A 553 3.01 -15.60 16.15
CA ASN A 553 2.67 -14.75 17.30
C ASN A 553 1.20 -14.27 17.30
N CYS A 554 0.29 -15.07 16.74
CA CYS A 554 -1.15 -14.81 16.79
C CYS A 554 -1.68 -14.95 18.24
N ILE A 555 -2.87 -14.45 18.51
CA ILE A 555 -3.42 -14.47 19.87
C ILE A 555 -3.73 -15.90 20.32
N GLY A 556 -4.13 -16.78 19.41
CA GLY A 556 -4.33 -18.20 19.72
C GLY A 556 -3.05 -18.86 20.26
N GLU A 557 -1.86 -18.58 19.70
CA GLU A 557 -0.58 -19.07 20.22
C GLU A 557 -0.30 -18.51 21.63
N GLN A 558 -0.56 -17.23 21.86
CA GLN A 558 -0.36 -16.61 23.18
C GLN A 558 -1.30 -17.21 24.25
N VAL A 559 -2.54 -17.53 23.89
CA VAL A 559 -3.51 -18.21 24.77
C VAL A 559 -3.07 -19.63 25.09
N LEU A 560 -2.56 -20.40 24.10
CA LEU A 560 -2.01 -21.73 24.32
C LEU A 560 -0.81 -21.69 25.27
N SER A 561 0.09 -20.74 25.08
CA SER A 561 1.23 -20.55 25.99
C SER A 561 0.77 -20.21 27.42
N ALA A 562 -0.24 -19.34 27.57
CA ALA A 562 -0.81 -19.02 28.88
C ALA A 562 -1.49 -20.22 29.55
N ALA A 563 -2.19 -21.06 28.77
CA ALA A 563 -2.80 -22.31 29.27
C ALA A 563 -1.75 -23.30 29.77
N GLU A 564 -0.66 -23.47 29.01
CA GLU A 564 0.47 -24.33 29.41
C GLU A 564 1.12 -23.82 30.69
N GLN A 565 1.41 -22.52 30.78
CA GLN A 565 1.98 -21.89 31.98
C GLN A 565 1.08 -22.05 33.22
N ALA A 566 -0.24 -22.04 33.03
CA ALA A 566 -1.22 -22.28 34.09
C ALA A 566 -1.41 -23.77 34.44
N GLY A 567 -0.75 -24.69 33.72
CA GLY A 567 -0.91 -26.12 33.89
C GLY A 567 -2.34 -26.60 33.55
N LEU A 568 -3.04 -25.89 32.65
CA LEU A 568 -4.41 -26.22 32.28
C LEU A 568 -4.44 -27.39 31.27
N PRO A 569 -5.02 -28.53 31.61
CA PRO A 569 -5.11 -29.64 30.65
C PRO A 569 -6.13 -29.31 29.55
N MET A 570 -5.70 -29.39 28.32
CA MET A 570 -6.56 -29.20 27.16
C MET A 570 -6.77 -30.53 26.42
N LYS A 571 -8.00 -30.79 25.99
CA LYS A 571 -8.33 -31.97 25.18
C LYS A 571 -7.84 -31.78 23.76
N GLU A 572 -8.12 -30.61 23.16
CA GLU A 572 -7.72 -30.30 21.80
C GLU A 572 -7.73 -28.79 21.56
N ALA A 573 -6.85 -28.33 20.68
CA ALA A 573 -6.81 -26.94 20.24
C ALA A 573 -6.55 -26.85 18.74
N ARG A 574 -7.18 -25.88 18.09
CA ARG A 574 -6.95 -25.53 16.69
C ARG A 574 -6.94 -24.03 16.50
N LEU A 575 -6.01 -23.54 15.68
CA LEU A 575 -5.89 -22.13 15.33
C LEU A 575 -6.27 -22.00 13.85
N LEU A 576 -7.32 -21.25 13.55
CA LEU A 576 -7.71 -20.83 12.22
C LEU A 576 -7.20 -19.41 12.01
N ASN A 577 -6.23 -19.25 11.12
CA ASN A 577 -5.62 -17.98 10.77
C ASN A 577 -5.18 -18.02 9.30
N LEU A 578 -4.50 -16.98 8.84
CA LEU A 578 -4.07 -16.85 7.45
C LEU A 578 -2.78 -17.63 7.11
N GLY A 579 -2.27 -18.45 8.05
CA GLY A 579 -1.06 -19.23 7.86
C GLY A 579 0.21 -18.39 7.85
N SER A 580 1.29 -18.96 7.30
CA SER A 580 2.63 -18.34 7.23
C SER A 580 3.02 -17.88 5.82
N GLY A 581 2.12 -17.99 4.86
CA GLY A 581 2.34 -17.56 3.48
C GLY A 581 1.92 -16.12 3.21
N ILE A 582 2.15 -15.66 1.99
CA ILE A 582 1.63 -14.39 1.48
C ILE A 582 0.18 -14.60 1.01
N ILE A 583 -0.70 -13.72 1.44
CA ILE A 583 -2.13 -13.77 1.10
C ILE A 583 -2.34 -13.12 -0.28
N PRO A 584 -2.87 -13.84 -1.28
CA PRO A 584 -3.05 -13.31 -2.62
C PRO A 584 -4.14 -12.22 -2.67
N HIS A 585 -4.23 -11.57 -3.82
CA HIS A 585 -5.32 -10.64 -4.11
C HIS A 585 -6.65 -11.39 -4.37
N GLY A 586 -7.76 -10.73 -4.06
CA GLY A 586 -9.12 -11.25 -4.27
C GLY A 586 -10.15 -10.49 -3.45
N ALA A 587 -11.43 -10.74 -3.69
CA ALA A 587 -12.48 -10.18 -2.85
C ALA A 587 -12.37 -10.73 -1.41
N PRO A 588 -12.60 -9.92 -0.37
CA PRO A 588 -12.46 -10.36 1.03
C PRO A 588 -13.24 -11.62 1.37
N ASP A 589 -14.48 -11.76 0.90
CA ASP A 589 -15.30 -12.94 1.19
C ASP A 589 -14.75 -14.20 0.51
N VAL A 590 -14.21 -14.08 -0.71
CA VAL A 590 -13.56 -15.20 -1.41
C VAL A 590 -12.29 -15.64 -0.65
N LEU A 591 -11.51 -14.69 -0.17
CA LEU A 591 -10.32 -14.98 0.63
C LEU A 591 -10.67 -15.61 1.99
N LYS A 592 -11.70 -15.10 2.69
CA LYS A 592 -12.18 -15.73 3.92
C LYS A 592 -12.54 -17.20 3.70
N THR A 593 -13.28 -17.52 2.65
CA THR A 593 -13.61 -18.91 2.30
C THR A 593 -12.38 -19.73 1.97
N ALA A 594 -11.47 -19.19 1.16
CA ALA A 594 -10.24 -19.90 0.78
C ALA A 594 -9.34 -20.23 1.98
N TYR A 595 -9.34 -19.38 3.03
CA TYR A 595 -8.56 -19.58 4.26
C TYR A 595 -9.37 -20.20 5.41
N GLY A 596 -10.62 -20.59 5.18
CA GLY A 596 -11.45 -21.26 6.18
C GLY A 596 -11.90 -20.36 7.32
N LEU A 597 -12.04 -19.05 7.09
CA LEU A 597 -12.44 -18.05 8.06
C LEU A 597 -13.91 -17.62 7.91
N ASP A 598 -14.68 -18.23 7.02
CA ASP A 598 -16.12 -18.05 6.94
C ASP A 598 -16.87 -18.89 7.98
N ALA A 599 -18.11 -18.55 8.25
CA ALA A 599 -18.93 -19.20 9.29
C ALA A 599 -19.10 -20.71 9.08
N GLN A 600 -19.16 -21.19 7.83
CA GLN A 600 -19.33 -22.62 7.53
C GLN A 600 -18.05 -23.40 7.82
N ALA A 601 -16.92 -22.88 7.38
CA ALA A 601 -15.62 -23.49 7.62
C ALA A 601 -15.26 -23.49 9.12
N ILE A 602 -15.55 -22.42 9.85
CA ILE A 602 -15.38 -22.32 11.30
C ILE A 602 -16.25 -23.38 11.99
N ALA A 603 -17.54 -23.52 11.62
CA ALA A 603 -18.42 -24.54 12.18
C ALA A 603 -17.91 -25.96 11.90
N ALA A 604 -17.46 -26.25 10.68
CA ALA A 604 -16.89 -27.55 10.32
C ALA A 604 -15.62 -27.87 11.14
N ALA A 605 -14.73 -26.89 11.31
CA ALA A 605 -13.53 -27.05 12.13
C ALA A 605 -13.86 -27.32 13.62
N ALA A 606 -14.87 -26.61 14.16
CA ALA A 606 -15.37 -26.82 15.53
C ALA A 606 -16.00 -28.21 15.71
N GLN A 607 -16.78 -28.70 14.74
CA GLN A 607 -17.34 -30.05 14.72
C GLN A 607 -16.25 -31.11 14.78
N ALA A 608 -15.21 -30.97 13.96
CA ALA A 608 -14.09 -31.90 13.94
C ALA A 608 -13.41 -32.01 15.32
N LEU A 609 -13.23 -30.86 16.02
CA LEU A 609 -12.69 -30.83 17.39
C LEU A 609 -13.60 -31.55 18.41
N CYS A 610 -14.92 -31.54 18.21
CA CYS A 610 -15.86 -32.21 19.10
C CYS A 610 -16.09 -33.68 18.77
N ALA A 611 -15.84 -34.12 17.54
CA ALA A 611 -16.08 -35.50 17.09
C ALA A 611 -15.05 -36.49 17.62
N ASN A 612 -13.80 -36.08 17.83
CA ASN A 612 -12.69 -36.94 18.30
C ASN A 612 -12.94 -37.64 19.65
N ASP A 613 -13.86 -37.13 20.48
CA ASP A 613 -14.26 -37.80 21.74
C ASP A 613 -15.27 -38.95 21.53
N ARG A 614 -16.10 -38.88 20.47
CA ARG A 614 -17.13 -39.90 20.22
C ARG A 614 -16.52 -41.22 19.72
N GLU A 615 -15.38 -41.16 19.06
CA GLU A 615 -14.65 -42.34 18.61
C GLU A 615 -13.81 -42.98 19.71
N LYS A 616 -13.29 -42.21 20.68
CA LYS A 616 -12.51 -42.73 21.82
C LYS A 616 -13.36 -43.29 22.94
N GLY A 617 -14.67 -43.00 22.96
CA GLY A 617 -15.61 -43.52 23.97
C GLY A 617 -16.35 -44.79 23.60
N ASN A 618 -16.17 -45.30 22.36
CA ASN A 618 -16.76 -46.55 21.82
C ASN A 618 -15.73 -47.65 21.56
N GLY A 619 -14.49 -47.53 22.06
CA GLY A 619 -13.46 -48.55 21.96
C GLY A 619 -13.21 -49.28 23.29
#